data_105f545ca7f214e441e17e27147edb23
#
_entry.id   105f545ca7f214e441e17e27147edb23
#
_cell.length_a   1.000
_cell.length_b   1.000
_cell.length_c   1.000
_cell.angle_alpha   90.00
_cell.angle_beta   90.00
_cell.angle_gamma   90.00
#
_symmetry.space_group_name_H-M   'P 1'
#
loop_
_entity.id
_entity.type
_entity.pdbx_description
1 polymer ?
#
loop_
_entity_poly.entity_id
_entity_poly.type
_entity_poly.pdbx_seq_one_letter_code
_entity_poly.pdbx_strand_id
1 'polypeptide(L)'
;MELSVRFFKRLFLGILIAMILIPNIVAIFLGASLSKTKAAAAEQQVQLQRTQEQLSALLASESIGSVYAPPAEGTQPGDPDILGTAEALPYQNLFPELYSTASVSGERVKVENTIYLTFDDGPSVNTRAILDALDRAEVKATFFVTATELSEKDAATLLCEIRDRGHTIGIHSYCHEYLDIYQSVEAYLTDFNRMYQMIYEATGVKVEIFRFPGGSINSYNSGIYQSLIGEMLRRGFVFFDWNATGGDNLKGADADSILRTVKADTAGKSRNIILLHDTNEKKSVVDALPGVIDHLKQQGYQFQPLTPSVLPIVFSYNSQT
;
A
#
# COMPACT_ATOMS: atom_id res chain seq x y z
N MET A 1 27.82 -55.21 36.30
CA MET A 1 26.45 -54.59 36.35
C MET A 1 26.42 -53.23 37.09
N GLU A 2 27.32 -53.00 38.08
CA GLU A 2 27.36 -51.69 38.82
C GLU A 2 27.82 -50.46 38.00
N LEU A 3 28.68 -50.63 36.99
CA LEU A 3 29.13 -49.53 36.15
C LEU A 3 27.99 -48.92 35.28
N SER A 4 27.04 -49.76 34.95
CA SER A 4 25.84 -49.29 34.17
C SER A 4 24.94 -48.39 35.02
N VAL A 5 24.69 -48.70 36.28
CA VAL A 5 23.80 -47.91 37.16
C VAL A 5 24.40 -46.55 37.51
N ARG A 6 25.71 -46.45 37.71
CA ARG A 6 26.41 -45.16 37.95
C ARG A 6 26.43 -44.29 36.72
N PHE A 7 26.57 -44.87 35.53
CA PHE A 7 26.51 -44.18 34.28
C PHE A 7 25.10 -43.56 34.04
N PHE A 8 24.04 -44.37 34.25
CA PHE A 8 22.66 -43.90 34.10
C PHE A 8 22.27 -42.81 35.11
N LYS A 9 22.74 -42.93 36.37
CA LYS A 9 22.53 -41.89 37.40
C LYS A 9 23.18 -40.55 37.00
N ARG A 10 24.42 -40.58 36.47
CA ARG A 10 25.13 -39.37 36.02
C ARG A 10 24.47 -38.77 34.75
N LEU A 11 24.04 -39.59 33.82
CA LEU A 11 23.33 -39.18 32.64
C LEU A 11 21.99 -38.52 33.00
N PHE A 12 21.23 -39.15 33.88
CA PHE A 12 19.93 -38.65 34.37
C PHE A 12 20.08 -37.32 35.12
N LEU A 13 21.09 -37.20 35.96
CA LEU A 13 21.41 -35.96 36.66
C LEU A 13 21.84 -34.85 35.69
N GLY A 14 22.63 -35.19 34.68
CA GLY A 14 23.01 -34.22 33.61
C GLY A 14 21.83 -33.71 32.82
N ILE A 15 20.89 -34.58 32.44
CA ILE A 15 19.65 -34.21 31.77
C ILE A 15 18.76 -33.32 32.65
N LEU A 16 18.66 -33.66 33.95
CA LEU A 16 17.87 -32.87 34.90
C LEU A 16 18.45 -31.45 35.09
N ILE A 17 19.77 -31.34 35.18
CA ILE A 17 20.49 -30.06 35.27
C ILE A 17 20.30 -29.27 33.97
N ALA A 18 20.38 -29.89 32.79
CA ALA A 18 20.18 -29.25 31.51
C ALA A 18 18.74 -28.72 31.34
N MET A 19 17.73 -29.50 31.77
CA MET A 19 16.33 -29.09 31.75
C MET A 19 16.04 -27.85 32.63
N ILE A 20 16.81 -27.63 33.68
CA ILE A 20 16.67 -26.45 34.54
C ILE A 20 17.49 -25.27 34.02
N LEU A 21 18.74 -25.53 33.59
CA LEU A 21 19.63 -24.43 33.18
C LEU A 21 19.32 -23.85 31.82
N ILE A 22 18.93 -24.66 30.83
CA ILE A 22 18.68 -24.19 29.48
C ILE A 22 17.51 -23.17 29.41
N PRO A 23 16.34 -23.43 30.01
CA PRO A 23 15.25 -22.44 30.02
C PRO A 23 15.61 -21.13 30.72
N ASN A 24 16.39 -21.20 31.81
CA ASN A 24 16.84 -20.00 32.53
C ASN A 24 17.83 -19.19 31.70
N ILE A 25 18.76 -19.79 30.99
CA ILE A 25 19.72 -19.12 30.11
C ILE A 25 18.94 -18.48 28.93
N VAL A 26 17.99 -19.20 28.32
CA VAL A 26 17.14 -18.68 27.25
C VAL A 26 16.29 -17.51 27.74
N ALA A 27 15.71 -17.60 28.95
CA ALA A 27 14.92 -16.50 29.52
C ALA A 27 15.76 -15.23 29.77
N ILE A 28 17.02 -15.39 30.25
CA ILE A 28 17.95 -14.27 30.45
C ILE A 28 18.32 -13.65 29.11
N PHE A 29 18.59 -14.48 28.09
CA PHE A 29 18.95 -13.97 26.73
C PHE A 29 17.79 -13.24 26.07
N LEU A 30 16.56 -13.77 26.17
CA LEU A 30 15.34 -13.12 25.68
C LEU A 30 15.05 -11.82 26.44
N GLY A 31 15.24 -11.81 27.75
CA GLY A 31 15.10 -10.62 28.58
C GLY A 31 16.08 -9.52 28.21
N ALA A 32 17.34 -9.86 27.97
CA ALA A 32 18.38 -8.92 27.53
C ALA A 32 18.11 -8.39 26.10
N SER A 33 17.64 -9.25 25.20
CA SER A 33 17.24 -8.86 23.86
C SER A 33 16.04 -7.91 23.88
N LEU A 34 15.01 -8.23 24.68
CA LEU A 34 13.81 -7.38 24.83
C LEU A 34 14.15 -6.02 25.46
N SER A 35 15.08 -5.98 26.42
CA SER A 35 15.57 -4.76 27.04
C SER A 35 16.31 -3.86 26.03
N LYS A 36 17.16 -4.42 25.16
CA LYS A 36 17.83 -3.69 24.09
C LYS A 36 16.82 -3.13 23.08
N THR A 37 15.82 -3.91 22.70
CA THR A 37 14.79 -3.47 21.75
C THR A 37 13.94 -2.33 22.34
N LYS A 38 13.59 -2.43 23.63
CA LYS A 38 12.86 -1.37 24.34
C LYS A 38 13.69 -0.08 24.47
N ALA A 39 15.00 -0.20 24.75
CA ALA A 39 15.88 0.97 24.82
C ALA A 39 16.04 1.67 23.46
N ALA A 40 16.21 0.90 22.38
CA ALA A 40 16.26 1.44 21.02
C ALA A 40 14.93 2.10 20.60
N ALA A 41 13.80 1.51 20.95
CA ALA A 41 12.49 2.10 20.71
C ALA A 41 12.28 3.41 21.48
N ALA A 42 12.73 3.48 22.75
CA ALA A 42 12.66 4.69 23.55
C ALA A 42 13.56 5.80 23.01
N GLU A 43 14.74 5.46 22.51
CA GLU A 43 15.65 6.42 21.89
C GLU A 43 15.09 6.97 20.57
N GLN A 44 14.47 6.12 19.76
CA GLN A 44 13.76 6.49 18.54
C GLN A 44 12.56 7.40 18.82
N GLN A 45 11.83 7.14 19.91
CA GLN A 45 10.70 7.96 20.34
C GLN A 45 11.13 9.36 20.79
N VAL A 46 12.25 9.48 21.52
CA VAL A 46 12.84 10.77 21.90
C VAL A 46 13.34 11.56 20.67
N GLN A 47 13.93 10.86 19.70
CA GLN A 47 14.38 11.49 18.46
C GLN A 47 13.20 12.02 17.64
N LEU A 48 12.11 11.23 17.55
CA LEU A 48 10.88 11.60 16.88
C LEU A 48 10.24 12.84 17.54
N GLN A 49 10.19 12.87 18.86
CA GLN A 49 9.64 14.01 19.61
C GLN A 49 10.43 15.29 19.37
N ARG A 50 11.77 15.23 19.35
CA ARG A 50 12.62 16.37 19.01
C ARG A 50 12.40 16.88 17.60
N THR A 51 12.22 15.96 16.64
CA THR A 51 11.93 16.33 15.25
C THR A 51 10.56 16.98 15.12
N GLN A 52 9.57 16.52 15.87
CA GLN A 52 8.22 17.12 15.92
C GLN A 52 8.25 18.53 16.55
N GLU A 53 9.02 18.73 17.63
CA GLU A 53 9.21 20.03 18.26
C GLU A 53 9.92 21.01 17.32
N GLN A 54 10.93 20.56 16.58
CA GLN A 54 11.61 21.36 15.55
C GLN A 54 10.67 21.71 14.39
N LEU A 55 9.85 20.77 13.93
CA LEU A 55 8.87 21.01 12.88
C LEU A 55 7.78 21.98 13.33
N SER A 56 7.26 21.83 14.56
CA SER A 56 6.26 22.73 15.11
C SER A 56 6.81 24.14 15.33
N ALA A 57 8.08 24.27 15.73
CA ALA A 57 8.76 25.57 15.85
C ALA A 57 8.99 26.20 14.46
N LEU A 58 9.32 25.41 13.45
CA LEU A 58 9.48 25.89 12.06
C LEU A 58 8.13 26.37 11.49
N LEU A 59 7.06 25.58 11.71
CA LEU A 59 5.70 25.94 11.30
C LEU A 59 5.14 27.15 12.06
N ALA A 60 5.55 27.38 13.30
CA ALA A 60 5.18 28.56 14.07
C ALA A 60 5.99 29.82 13.69
N SER A 61 7.21 29.66 13.18
CA SER A 61 8.06 30.76 12.71
C SER A 61 7.75 31.26 11.31
N GLU A 62 7.18 30.39 10.47
CA GLU A 62 6.63 30.76 9.17
C GLU A 62 5.13 30.99 9.33
N SER A 63 4.71 32.24 9.19
CA SER A 63 3.27 32.58 9.11
C SER A 63 2.70 32.03 7.80
N ILE A 64 2.44 30.72 7.77
CA ILE A 64 1.76 30.01 6.66
C ILE A 64 0.24 30.30 6.75
N GLY A 65 -0.11 31.55 7.00
CA GLY A 65 -1.49 32.01 6.95
C GLY A 65 -1.99 32.38 5.56
N SER A 66 -1.18 32.17 4.49
CA SER A 66 -1.54 32.65 3.15
C SER A 66 -1.37 31.67 1.99
N VAL A 67 -1.00 30.40 2.24
CA VAL A 67 -0.73 29.43 1.14
C VAL A 67 -1.98 28.72 0.66
N TYR A 68 -3.12 28.87 1.33
CA TYR A 68 -4.41 28.28 0.94
C TYR A 68 -5.51 29.32 0.76
N ALA A 69 -5.25 30.43 0.08
CA ALA A 69 -6.32 31.20 -0.52
C ALA A 69 -6.71 30.51 -1.84
N PRO A 70 -8.00 30.23 -2.09
CA PRO A 70 -8.41 29.73 -3.40
C PRO A 70 -8.01 30.77 -4.47
N PRO A 71 -7.52 30.34 -5.65
CA PRO A 71 -7.16 31.26 -6.72
C PRO A 71 -8.36 32.14 -7.08
N ALA A 72 -8.10 33.44 -7.30
CA ALA A 72 -9.10 34.38 -7.77
C ALA A 72 -9.72 33.88 -9.07
N GLU A 73 -11.04 34.06 -9.26
CA GLU A 73 -11.74 33.67 -10.47
C GLU A 73 -11.04 34.25 -11.71
N GLY A 74 -10.54 33.37 -12.57
CA GLY A 74 -9.93 33.74 -13.86
C GLY A 74 -8.49 33.25 -14.09
N THR A 75 -7.80 32.65 -13.10
CA THR A 75 -6.44 32.14 -13.26
C THR A 75 -6.44 30.68 -13.77
N GLN A 76 -5.73 30.46 -14.87
CA GLN A 76 -5.55 29.10 -15.43
C GLN A 76 -4.51 28.31 -14.64
N PRO A 77 -4.66 26.98 -14.46
CA PRO A 77 -3.61 26.12 -13.89
C PRO A 77 -2.35 26.25 -14.75
N GLY A 78 -1.25 26.67 -14.15
CA GLY A 78 0.04 26.87 -14.84
C GLY A 78 0.49 28.34 -14.97
N ASP A 79 -0.27 29.30 -14.45
CA ASP A 79 0.17 30.69 -14.40
C ASP A 79 1.32 30.84 -13.39
N PRO A 80 2.53 31.30 -13.84
CA PRO A 80 3.69 31.43 -12.98
C PRO A 80 3.53 32.45 -11.83
N ASP A 81 2.53 33.31 -11.88
CA ASP A 81 2.28 34.31 -10.84
C ASP A 81 1.54 33.76 -9.60
N ILE A 82 1.05 32.51 -9.64
CA ILE A 82 0.31 31.87 -8.51
C ILE A 82 1.27 31.35 -7.43
N LEU A 83 2.50 30.99 -7.79
CA LEU A 83 3.55 30.58 -6.89
C LEU A 83 4.55 31.70 -6.80
N GLY A 84 4.40 32.57 -5.80
CA GLY A 84 5.44 33.56 -5.49
C GLY A 84 6.81 32.93 -5.54
N THR A 85 7.78 33.59 -6.09
CA THR A 85 9.23 33.38 -6.30
C THR A 85 9.96 32.21 -5.61
N ALA A 86 9.30 31.17 -5.13
CA ALA A 86 9.93 29.95 -4.63
C ALA A 86 10.50 29.18 -5.83
N GLU A 87 11.80 29.03 -5.87
CA GLU A 87 12.51 28.24 -6.85
C GLU A 87 11.92 26.82 -6.90
N ALA A 88 11.47 26.39 -8.10
CA ALA A 88 10.86 25.08 -8.28
C ALA A 88 11.84 23.97 -7.85
N LEU A 89 11.38 23.02 -7.07
CA LEU A 89 12.21 21.87 -6.67
C LEU A 89 12.62 21.06 -7.91
N PRO A 90 13.85 20.51 -7.96
CA PRO A 90 14.40 19.89 -9.16
C PRO A 90 13.47 18.83 -9.77
N TYR A 91 12.82 17.99 -8.96
CA TYR A 91 11.92 16.94 -9.40
C TYR A 91 10.62 17.46 -10.02
N GLN A 92 10.23 18.71 -9.78
CA GLN A 92 9.00 19.29 -10.33
C GLN A 92 9.06 19.48 -11.85
N ASN A 93 10.27 19.59 -12.39
CA ASN A 93 10.52 19.73 -13.83
C ASN A 93 10.71 18.39 -14.55
N LEU A 94 10.75 17.28 -13.81
CA LEU A 94 10.85 15.95 -14.40
C LEU A 94 9.51 15.53 -15.02
N PHE A 95 9.57 14.89 -16.18
CA PHE A 95 8.40 14.34 -16.86
C PHE A 95 7.24 15.33 -16.98
N PRO A 96 7.39 16.42 -17.79
CA PRO A 96 6.40 17.48 -17.89
C PRO A 96 5.05 17.02 -18.45
N GLU A 97 4.99 15.85 -19.12
CA GLU A 97 3.75 15.25 -19.61
C GLU A 97 3.07 14.32 -18.58
N LEU A 98 3.73 14.05 -17.45
CA LEU A 98 3.22 13.15 -16.42
C LEU A 98 2.27 13.89 -15.48
N TYR A 99 1.05 14.12 -15.94
CA TYR A 99 -0.03 14.75 -15.20
C TYR A 99 -1.34 13.99 -15.41
N SER A 100 -2.14 13.89 -14.35
CA SER A 100 -3.51 13.41 -14.45
C SER A 100 -4.40 14.49 -15.07
N THR A 101 -5.35 14.07 -15.90
CA THR A 101 -6.41 14.95 -16.43
C THR A 101 -7.61 15.03 -15.48
N ALA A 102 -7.61 14.26 -14.39
CA ALA A 102 -8.64 14.32 -13.39
C ALA A 102 -8.68 15.72 -12.78
N SER A 103 -9.87 16.31 -12.74
CA SER A 103 -10.04 17.60 -12.08
C SER A 103 -9.80 17.45 -10.58
N VAL A 104 -8.76 18.07 -10.05
CA VAL A 104 -8.48 18.13 -8.61
C VAL A 104 -9.59 18.88 -7.87
N SER A 105 -10.39 19.66 -8.60
CA SER A 105 -11.48 20.51 -8.07
C SER A 105 -12.83 19.80 -7.94
N GLY A 106 -12.95 18.52 -8.35
CA GLY A 106 -14.17 17.74 -8.20
C GLY A 106 -14.44 17.36 -6.75
N GLU A 107 -15.70 17.52 -6.29
CA GLU A 107 -16.13 16.98 -5.01
C GLU A 107 -15.97 15.46 -5.01
N ARG A 108 -15.15 14.92 -4.08
CA ARG A 108 -14.97 13.48 -3.94
C ARG A 108 -16.08 12.89 -3.11
N VAL A 109 -16.70 11.84 -3.62
CA VAL A 109 -17.90 11.25 -3.03
C VAL A 109 -17.54 10.06 -2.15
N LYS A 110 -18.08 10.06 -0.93
CA LYS A 110 -18.12 8.89 -0.07
C LYS A 110 -19.42 8.13 -0.36
N VAL A 111 -19.31 6.94 -0.96
CA VAL A 111 -20.47 6.07 -1.20
C VAL A 111 -20.53 5.03 -0.10
N GLU A 112 -21.64 5.03 0.65
CA GLU A 112 -21.87 4.05 1.73
C GLU A 112 -22.28 2.67 1.17
N ASN A 113 -22.15 1.64 1.97
CA ASN A 113 -22.44 0.26 1.63
C ASN A 113 -21.70 -0.22 0.36
N THR A 114 -20.46 0.25 0.18
CA THR A 114 -19.68 -0.01 -1.02
C THR A 114 -18.38 -0.73 -0.70
N ILE A 115 -18.11 -1.74 -1.51
CA ILE A 115 -16.84 -2.47 -1.58
C ILE A 115 -16.09 -2.04 -2.85
N TYR A 116 -14.83 -1.69 -2.65
CA TYR A 116 -13.84 -1.54 -3.70
C TYR A 116 -12.86 -2.70 -3.59
N LEU A 117 -13.03 -3.74 -4.43
CA LEU A 117 -12.04 -4.81 -4.54
C LEU A 117 -10.82 -4.26 -5.28
N THR A 118 -9.64 -4.45 -4.70
CA THR A 118 -8.39 -4.00 -5.32
C THR A 118 -7.36 -5.14 -5.32
N PHE A 119 -6.64 -5.25 -6.42
CA PHE A 119 -5.61 -6.26 -6.65
C PHE A 119 -4.31 -5.56 -6.99
N ASP A 120 -3.29 -5.76 -6.15
CA ASP A 120 -1.95 -5.18 -6.31
C ASP A 120 -1.00 -6.18 -6.97
N ASP A 121 0.11 -5.69 -7.53
CA ASP A 121 1.27 -6.40 -8.07
C ASP A 121 1.09 -7.08 -9.43
N GLY A 122 -0.13 -7.27 -9.91
CA GLY A 122 -0.38 -7.86 -11.24
C GLY A 122 0.04 -6.95 -12.41
N PRO A 123 -0.17 -7.39 -13.67
CA PRO A 123 -0.81 -8.64 -14.09
C PRO A 123 0.06 -9.87 -13.90
N SER A 124 -0.57 -11.00 -13.59
CA SER A 124 0.08 -12.30 -13.36
C SER A 124 -0.56 -13.44 -14.18
N VAL A 125 -0.09 -14.65 -13.99
CA VAL A 125 -0.74 -15.86 -14.55
C VAL A 125 -2.15 -16.07 -13.99
N ASN A 126 -2.48 -15.47 -12.86
CA ASN A 126 -3.77 -15.57 -12.18
C ASN A 126 -4.79 -14.52 -12.64
N THR A 127 -4.35 -13.43 -13.28
CA THR A 127 -5.21 -12.30 -13.67
C THR A 127 -6.46 -12.73 -14.44
N ARG A 128 -6.34 -13.61 -15.46
CA ARG A 128 -7.51 -14.07 -16.22
C ARG A 128 -8.53 -14.79 -15.35
N ALA A 129 -8.05 -15.63 -14.44
CA ALA A 129 -8.95 -16.37 -13.54
C ALA A 129 -9.65 -15.43 -12.55
N ILE A 130 -8.97 -14.36 -12.09
CA ILE A 130 -9.57 -13.27 -11.29
C ILE A 130 -10.64 -12.56 -12.12
N LEU A 131 -10.32 -12.13 -13.34
CA LEU A 131 -11.26 -11.47 -14.24
C LEU A 131 -12.48 -12.32 -14.53
N ASP A 132 -12.31 -13.63 -14.78
CA ASP A 132 -13.40 -14.57 -15.01
C ASP A 132 -14.30 -14.75 -13.77
N ALA A 133 -13.73 -14.70 -12.57
CA ALA A 133 -14.50 -14.74 -11.33
C ALA A 133 -15.30 -13.46 -11.12
N LEU A 134 -14.72 -12.30 -11.42
CA LEU A 134 -15.39 -10.99 -11.36
C LEU A 134 -16.53 -10.88 -12.37
N ASP A 135 -16.31 -11.34 -13.60
CA ASP A 135 -17.34 -11.34 -14.66
C ASP A 135 -18.51 -12.26 -14.30
N ARG A 136 -18.25 -13.49 -13.81
CA ARG A 136 -19.32 -14.39 -13.34
C ARG A 136 -20.15 -13.79 -12.22
N ALA A 137 -19.51 -12.98 -11.40
CA ALA A 137 -20.18 -12.28 -10.29
C ALA A 137 -20.78 -10.92 -10.70
N GLU A 138 -20.60 -10.47 -11.93
CA GLU A 138 -21.00 -9.13 -12.42
C GLU A 138 -20.45 -8.00 -11.55
N VAL A 139 -19.17 -8.10 -11.14
CA VAL A 139 -18.48 -7.15 -10.26
C VAL A 139 -17.33 -6.49 -11.01
N LYS A 140 -17.15 -5.20 -10.82
CA LYS A 140 -15.98 -4.49 -11.31
C LYS A 140 -15.03 -4.16 -10.16
N ALA A 141 -13.73 -4.17 -10.46
CA ALA A 141 -12.64 -4.03 -9.50
C ALA A 141 -11.56 -3.06 -10.02
N THR A 142 -10.54 -2.84 -9.21
CA THR A 142 -9.38 -2.02 -9.56
C THR A 142 -8.11 -2.85 -9.44
N PHE A 143 -7.23 -2.74 -10.43
CA PHE A 143 -5.93 -3.40 -10.48
C PHE A 143 -4.84 -2.33 -10.39
N PHE A 144 -4.06 -2.34 -9.32
CA PHE A 144 -2.85 -1.53 -9.17
C PHE A 144 -1.66 -2.35 -9.66
N VAL A 145 -1.18 -2.01 -10.86
CA VAL A 145 -0.35 -2.91 -11.64
C VAL A 145 1.14 -2.59 -11.54
N THR A 146 1.95 -3.64 -11.76
CA THR A 146 3.41 -3.60 -11.87
C THR A 146 3.88 -4.25 -13.18
N ALA A 147 5.19 -4.23 -13.43
CA ALA A 147 5.81 -4.93 -14.56
C ALA A 147 6.67 -6.13 -14.12
N THR A 148 6.41 -6.71 -12.95
CA THR A 148 7.32 -7.67 -12.30
C THR A 148 6.98 -9.13 -12.57
N GLU A 149 5.71 -9.48 -12.75
CA GLU A 149 5.24 -10.87 -12.75
C GLU A 149 5.32 -11.56 -14.11
N LEU A 150 5.28 -10.80 -15.20
CA LEU A 150 5.23 -11.30 -16.58
C LEU A 150 6.20 -10.57 -17.50
N SER A 151 6.40 -11.09 -18.71
CA SER A 151 7.03 -10.31 -19.77
C SER A 151 6.20 -9.09 -20.13
N GLU A 152 6.83 -7.99 -20.56
CA GLU A 152 6.11 -6.77 -20.94
C GLU A 152 5.01 -7.04 -22.00
N LYS A 153 5.26 -7.95 -22.95
CA LYS A 153 4.28 -8.33 -23.97
C LYS A 153 3.06 -9.05 -23.39
N ASP A 154 3.27 -9.97 -22.46
CA ASP A 154 2.17 -10.72 -21.84
C ASP A 154 1.39 -9.81 -20.88
N ALA A 155 2.10 -8.95 -20.12
CA ALA A 155 1.50 -7.94 -19.29
C ALA A 155 0.64 -6.96 -20.10
N ALA A 156 1.14 -6.44 -21.24
CA ALA A 156 0.38 -5.55 -22.12
C ALA A 156 -0.93 -6.19 -22.61
N THR A 157 -0.91 -7.49 -22.93
CA THR A 157 -2.11 -8.22 -23.33
C THR A 157 -3.14 -8.25 -22.20
N LEU A 158 -2.71 -8.53 -20.96
CA LEU A 158 -3.61 -8.57 -19.80
C LEU A 158 -4.10 -7.19 -19.38
N LEU A 159 -3.28 -6.15 -19.52
CA LEU A 159 -3.73 -4.76 -19.32
C LEU A 159 -4.88 -4.40 -20.25
N CYS A 160 -4.82 -4.81 -21.53
CA CYS A 160 -5.94 -4.65 -22.45
C CYS A 160 -7.18 -5.44 -21.98
N GLU A 161 -7.02 -6.69 -21.53
CA GLU A 161 -8.15 -7.48 -21.02
C GLU A 161 -8.79 -6.86 -19.77
N ILE A 162 -8.00 -6.33 -18.82
CA ILE A 162 -8.49 -5.61 -17.65
C ILE A 162 -9.36 -4.42 -18.07
N ARG A 163 -8.84 -3.57 -18.98
CA ARG A 163 -9.57 -2.42 -19.53
C ARG A 163 -10.86 -2.85 -20.25
N ASP A 164 -10.76 -3.81 -21.16
CA ASP A 164 -11.86 -4.20 -22.05
C ASP A 164 -13.03 -4.88 -21.30
N ARG A 165 -12.71 -5.51 -20.16
CA ARG A 165 -13.71 -6.05 -19.23
C ARG A 165 -14.25 -4.97 -18.25
N GLY A 166 -13.86 -3.69 -18.41
CA GLY A 166 -14.42 -2.55 -17.67
C GLY A 166 -13.94 -2.42 -16.22
N HIS A 167 -12.76 -2.93 -15.92
CA HIS A 167 -12.09 -2.70 -14.65
C HIS A 167 -11.20 -1.46 -14.71
N THR A 168 -10.92 -0.86 -13.55
CA THR A 168 -9.99 0.28 -13.48
C THR A 168 -8.56 -0.20 -13.35
N ILE A 169 -7.66 0.41 -14.11
CA ILE A 169 -6.21 0.24 -13.97
C ILE A 169 -5.68 1.44 -13.19
N GLY A 170 -4.94 1.17 -12.13
CA GLY A 170 -4.12 2.13 -11.39
C GLY A 170 -2.64 1.74 -11.45
N ILE A 171 -1.75 2.68 -11.16
CA ILE A 171 -0.31 2.41 -11.08
C ILE A 171 0.04 1.95 -9.67
N HIS A 172 0.84 0.86 -9.56
CA HIS A 172 1.48 0.50 -8.31
C HIS A 172 2.96 0.87 -8.33
N SER A 173 3.71 0.31 -9.26
CA SER A 173 5.12 0.58 -9.50
C SER A 173 5.50 -0.08 -10.83
N TYR A 174 6.65 0.25 -11.40
CA TYR A 174 7.21 -0.53 -12.48
C TYR A 174 8.03 -1.72 -11.95
N CYS A 175 9.01 -1.47 -11.07
CA CYS A 175 9.92 -2.50 -10.57
C CYS A 175 9.56 -3.08 -9.19
N HIS A 176 8.76 -2.38 -8.38
CA HIS A 176 8.34 -2.76 -7.03
C HIS A 176 9.49 -2.97 -6.03
N GLU A 177 10.66 -2.39 -6.31
CA GLU A 177 11.83 -2.48 -5.43
C GLU A 177 11.87 -1.30 -4.46
N TYR A 178 11.46 -1.52 -3.20
CA TYR A 178 11.27 -0.47 -2.20
C TYR A 178 12.50 0.41 -1.98
N LEU A 179 13.69 -0.19 -1.93
CA LEU A 179 14.94 0.55 -1.72
C LEU A 179 15.29 1.46 -2.90
N ASP A 180 14.86 1.10 -4.10
CA ASP A 180 15.12 1.87 -5.31
C ASP A 180 14.09 2.99 -5.46
N ILE A 181 12.78 2.65 -5.40
CA ILE A 181 11.71 3.62 -5.64
C ILE A 181 11.61 4.69 -4.54
N TYR A 182 11.94 4.36 -3.30
CA TYR A 182 11.86 5.30 -2.17
C TYR A 182 13.20 5.95 -1.82
N GLN A 183 14.21 5.82 -2.68
CA GLN A 183 15.48 6.50 -2.50
C GLN A 183 15.35 8.03 -2.58
N SER A 184 14.47 8.51 -3.47
CA SER A 184 14.16 9.94 -3.63
C SER A 184 12.83 10.13 -4.37
N VAL A 185 12.31 11.37 -4.39
CA VAL A 185 11.11 11.71 -5.19
C VAL A 185 11.36 11.49 -6.68
N GLU A 186 12.57 11.80 -7.17
CA GLU A 186 12.97 11.60 -8.57
C GLU A 186 12.99 10.12 -8.95
N ALA A 187 13.51 9.26 -8.06
CA ALA A 187 13.53 7.81 -8.28
C ALA A 187 12.12 7.25 -8.40
N TYR A 188 11.23 7.66 -7.49
CA TYR A 188 9.82 7.26 -7.54
C TYR A 188 9.14 7.75 -8.82
N LEU A 189 9.32 9.01 -9.20
CA LEU A 189 8.74 9.56 -10.42
C LEU A 189 9.25 8.85 -11.67
N THR A 190 10.50 8.41 -11.68
CA THR A 190 11.09 7.66 -12.80
C THR A 190 10.43 6.29 -12.96
N ASP A 191 10.28 5.55 -11.88
CA ASP A 191 9.59 4.26 -11.84
C ASP A 191 8.11 4.41 -12.24
N PHE A 192 7.43 5.39 -11.63
CA PHE A 192 6.03 5.69 -11.90
C PHE A 192 5.78 6.07 -13.36
N ASN A 193 6.62 6.95 -13.93
CA ASN A 193 6.49 7.35 -15.32
C ASN A 193 6.70 6.17 -16.28
N ARG A 194 7.63 5.26 -15.97
CA ARG A 194 7.86 4.06 -16.78
C ARG A 194 6.60 3.18 -16.82
N MET A 195 5.94 2.99 -15.68
CA MET A 195 4.69 2.22 -15.63
C MET A 195 3.55 2.95 -16.32
N TYR A 196 3.46 4.28 -16.16
CA TYR A 196 2.47 5.11 -16.84
C TYR A 196 2.57 4.97 -18.37
N GLN A 197 3.78 5.07 -18.92
CA GLN A 197 4.01 4.91 -20.36
C GLN A 197 3.65 3.50 -20.84
N MET A 198 4.06 2.46 -20.12
CA MET A 198 3.73 1.08 -20.46
C MET A 198 2.22 0.84 -20.54
N ILE A 199 1.46 1.34 -19.56
CA ILE A 199 -0.01 1.23 -19.57
C ILE A 199 -0.59 2.01 -20.75
N TYR A 200 -0.13 3.24 -20.97
CA TYR A 200 -0.63 4.08 -22.05
C TYR A 200 -0.34 3.49 -23.45
N GLU A 201 0.86 2.98 -23.68
CA GLU A 201 1.25 2.32 -24.94
C GLU A 201 0.43 1.06 -25.20
N ALA A 202 0.18 0.25 -24.16
CA ALA A 202 -0.59 -0.98 -24.28
C ALA A 202 -2.10 -0.71 -24.49
N THR A 203 -2.65 0.24 -23.77
CA THR A 203 -4.11 0.37 -23.60
C THR A 203 -4.71 1.66 -24.13
N GLY A 204 -3.92 2.70 -24.32
CA GLY A 204 -4.38 4.07 -24.57
C GLY A 204 -4.99 4.77 -23.35
N VAL A 205 -5.01 4.11 -22.17
CA VAL A 205 -5.58 4.67 -20.94
C VAL A 205 -4.60 5.65 -20.30
N LYS A 206 -5.05 6.86 -20.03
CA LYS A 206 -4.34 7.82 -19.17
C LYS A 206 -4.75 7.53 -17.73
N VAL A 207 -3.84 6.88 -16.98
CA VAL A 207 -4.11 6.49 -15.59
C VAL A 207 -4.15 7.73 -14.71
N GLU A 208 -5.12 7.79 -13.81
CA GLU A 208 -5.35 8.93 -12.92
C GLU A 208 -5.25 8.56 -11.45
N ILE A 209 -5.24 7.26 -11.14
CA ILE A 209 -5.18 6.75 -9.77
C ILE A 209 -3.96 5.85 -9.56
N PHE A 210 -3.50 5.76 -8.32
CA PHE A 210 -2.37 4.91 -7.98
C PHE A 210 -2.41 4.45 -6.52
N ARG A 211 -1.55 3.51 -6.18
CA ARG A 211 -1.29 3.07 -4.80
C ARG A 211 0.21 2.98 -4.59
N PHE A 212 0.68 3.53 -3.49
CA PHE A 212 2.08 3.42 -3.10
C PHE A 212 2.42 1.96 -2.70
N PRO A 213 3.52 1.36 -3.17
CA PRO A 213 4.03 0.11 -2.63
C PRO A 213 4.19 0.15 -1.12
N GLY A 214 3.50 -0.78 -0.42
CA GLY A 214 3.46 -0.80 1.05
C GLY A 214 2.60 0.28 1.71
N GLY A 215 1.80 1.02 0.92
CA GLY A 215 0.95 2.11 1.38
C GLY A 215 1.64 3.47 1.41
N SER A 216 0.85 4.53 1.57
CA SER A 216 1.32 5.92 1.47
C SER A 216 2.32 6.32 2.56
N ILE A 217 2.32 5.61 3.70
CA ILE A 217 3.25 5.82 4.81
C ILE A 217 3.77 4.45 5.27
N ASN A 218 5.06 4.22 5.07
CA ASN A 218 5.74 2.98 5.47
C ASN A 218 7.19 3.27 5.90
N SER A 219 7.89 2.24 6.38
CA SER A 219 9.26 2.38 6.88
C SER A 219 10.28 2.79 5.80
N TYR A 220 10.02 2.50 4.54
CA TYR A 220 10.94 2.81 3.43
C TYR A 220 10.79 4.25 2.94
N ASN A 221 9.58 4.82 2.97
CA ASN A 221 9.33 6.18 2.50
C ASN A 221 9.27 7.23 3.63
N SER A 222 9.53 6.85 4.88
CA SER A 222 9.39 7.71 6.06
C SER A 222 10.14 9.05 5.97
N GLY A 223 11.24 9.09 5.22
CA GLY A 223 12.02 10.33 5.02
C GLY A 223 11.51 11.25 3.91
N ILE A 224 10.68 10.77 3.00
CA ILE A 224 10.27 11.51 1.79
C ILE A 224 8.76 11.51 1.53
N TYR A 225 7.95 10.77 2.31
CA TYR A 225 6.54 10.55 2.00
C TYR A 225 5.74 11.85 1.84
N GLN A 226 6.04 12.90 2.62
CA GLN A 226 5.32 14.18 2.52
C GLN A 226 5.59 14.88 1.18
N SER A 227 6.88 14.99 0.80
CA SER A 227 7.26 15.56 -0.50
C SER A 227 6.74 14.73 -1.65
N LEU A 228 6.77 13.41 -1.51
CA LEU A 228 6.29 12.47 -2.52
C LEU A 228 4.78 12.57 -2.71
N ILE A 229 4.00 12.54 -1.62
CA ILE A 229 2.55 12.72 -1.69
C ILE A 229 2.21 14.09 -2.27
N GLY A 230 2.88 15.16 -1.79
CA GLY A 230 2.67 16.52 -2.28
C GLY A 230 2.90 16.63 -3.79
N GLU A 231 3.98 16.04 -4.30
CA GLU A 231 4.29 16.07 -5.73
C GLU A 231 3.28 15.26 -6.58
N MET A 232 2.85 14.09 -6.12
CA MET A 232 1.87 13.30 -6.84
C MET A 232 0.50 13.99 -6.88
N LEU A 233 0.07 14.63 -5.78
CA LEU A 233 -1.14 15.44 -5.74
C LEU A 233 -1.03 16.68 -6.62
N ARG A 234 0.14 17.36 -6.63
CA ARG A 234 0.40 18.51 -7.53
C ARG A 234 0.25 18.12 -9.00
N ARG A 235 0.63 16.88 -9.34
CA ARG A 235 0.42 16.31 -10.69
C ARG A 235 -1.01 15.85 -10.95
N GLY A 236 -1.91 15.97 -9.98
CA GLY A 236 -3.32 15.63 -10.11
C GLY A 236 -3.65 14.15 -9.93
N PHE A 237 -2.68 13.30 -9.59
CA PHE A 237 -2.94 11.89 -9.33
C PHE A 237 -3.62 11.69 -7.98
N VAL A 238 -4.52 10.68 -7.90
CA VAL A 238 -5.23 10.33 -6.67
C VAL A 238 -4.72 8.98 -6.18
N PHE A 239 -4.28 8.92 -4.91
CA PHE A 239 -3.84 7.65 -4.33
C PHE A 239 -4.87 7.07 -3.37
N PHE A 240 -4.81 5.75 -3.23
CA PHE A 240 -5.69 4.98 -2.34
C PHE A 240 -4.87 3.99 -1.52
N ASP A 241 -4.96 4.08 -0.21
CA ASP A 241 -4.62 3.01 0.70
C ASP A 241 -5.82 2.06 0.86
N TRP A 242 -5.89 1.32 1.94
CA TRP A 242 -6.95 0.36 2.21
C TRP A 242 -7.38 0.41 3.68
N ASN A 243 -8.54 -0.15 4.00
CA ASN A 243 -9.02 -0.29 5.36
C ASN A 243 -9.51 -1.72 5.68
N ALA A 244 -9.37 -2.63 4.74
CA ALA A 244 -9.59 -4.05 4.87
C ALA A 244 -8.58 -4.82 4.03
N THR A 245 -8.26 -6.06 4.40
CA THR A 245 -7.31 -6.91 3.67
C THR A 245 -7.82 -8.34 3.59
N GLY A 246 -7.35 -9.09 2.59
CA GLY A 246 -7.54 -10.54 2.54
C GLY A 246 -6.59 -11.30 3.46
N GLY A 247 -5.51 -10.68 3.91
CA GLY A 247 -4.45 -11.39 4.62
C GLY A 247 -3.73 -12.44 3.75
N ASP A 248 -3.85 -12.31 2.43
CA ASP A 248 -3.29 -13.24 1.45
C ASP A 248 -1.77 -13.19 1.36
N ASN A 249 -1.14 -12.14 1.92
CA ASN A 249 0.30 -12.01 2.09
C ASN A 249 0.85 -12.77 3.31
N LEU A 250 -0.01 -13.30 4.18
CA LEU A 250 0.41 -14.08 5.33
C LEU A 250 0.88 -15.47 4.89
N LYS A 251 1.87 -16.01 5.61
CA LYS A 251 2.42 -17.33 5.32
C LYS A 251 1.33 -18.41 5.44
N GLY A 252 1.14 -19.19 4.38
CA GLY A 252 0.16 -20.27 4.33
C GLY A 252 -1.28 -19.82 4.16
N ALA A 253 -1.51 -18.60 3.70
CA ALA A 253 -2.85 -18.12 3.39
C ALA A 253 -3.51 -18.98 2.32
N ASP A 254 -4.68 -19.52 2.63
CA ASP A 254 -5.57 -20.27 1.77
C ASP A 254 -6.91 -19.56 1.56
N ALA A 255 -7.76 -20.10 0.71
CA ALA A 255 -9.06 -19.50 0.39
C ALA A 255 -9.94 -19.25 1.62
N ASP A 256 -9.93 -20.20 2.58
CA ASP A 256 -10.74 -20.10 3.79
C ASP A 256 -10.22 -19.03 4.75
N SER A 257 -8.90 -18.92 4.89
CA SER A 257 -8.29 -17.88 5.73
C SER A 257 -8.50 -16.48 5.15
N ILE A 258 -8.39 -16.33 3.82
CA ILE A 258 -8.68 -15.07 3.12
C ILE A 258 -10.15 -14.66 3.37
N LEU A 259 -11.09 -15.59 3.18
CA LEU A 259 -12.51 -15.31 3.42
C LEU A 259 -12.77 -14.91 4.88
N ARG A 260 -12.17 -15.61 5.86
CA ARG A 260 -12.29 -15.24 7.28
C ARG A 260 -11.76 -13.86 7.58
N THR A 261 -10.59 -13.51 7.02
CA THR A 261 -9.97 -12.19 7.22
C THR A 261 -10.83 -11.08 6.63
N VAL A 262 -11.30 -11.25 5.39
CA VAL A 262 -12.21 -10.27 4.77
C VAL A 262 -13.48 -10.08 5.61
N LYS A 263 -14.09 -11.16 6.10
CA LYS A 263 -15.27 -11.09 6.98
C LYS A 263 -15.00 -10.27 8.23
N ALA A 264 -13.87 -10.51 8.88
CA ALA A 264 -13.49 -9.79 10.10
C ALA A 264 -13.21 -8.31 9.83
N ASP A 265 -12.45 -8.03 8.77
CA ASP A 265 -12.01 -6.68 8.45
C ASP A 265 -13.13 -5.78 7.93
N THR A 266 -14.15 -6.33 7.30
CA THR A 266 -15.29 -5.57 6.76
C THR A 266 -16.45 -5.43 7.75
N ALA A 267 -16.45 -6.20 8.83
CA ALA A 267 -17.54 -6.20 9.79
C ALA A 267 -17.80 -4.80 10.40
N GLY A 268 -19.05 -4.33 10.33
CA GLY A 268 -19.47 -3.05 10.90
C GLY A 268 -18.98 -1.80 10.15
N LYS A 269 -18.32 -1.95 9.01
CA LYS A 269 -17.88 -0.82 8.18
C LYS A 269 -18.82 -0.64 6.99
N SER A 270 -19.24 0.58 6.73
CA SER A 270 -20.14 0.89 5.60
C SER A 270 -19.40 1.00 4.26
N ARG A 271 -18.08 1.16 4.27
CA ARG A 271 -17.26 1.31 3.06
C ARG A 271 -15.90 0.68 3.25
N ASN A 272 -15.49 -0.15 2.29
CA ASN A 272 -14.20 -0.82 2.36
C ASN A 272 -13.46 -0.74 1.02
N ILE A 273 -12.17 -0.42 1.09
CA ILE A 273 -11.19 -0.72 0.05
C ILE A 273 -10.44 -1.95 0.54
N ILE A 274 -10.61 -3.07 -0.16
CA ILE A 274 -10.05 -4.37 0.22
C ILE A 274 -8.77 -4.61 -0.59
N LEU A 275 -7.65 -4.79 0.11
CA LEU A 275 -6.37 -5.18 -0.47
C LEU A 275 -6.31 -6.69 -0.65
N LEU A 276 -6.06 -7.11 -1.88
CA LEU A 276 -5.68 -8.45 -2.32
C LEU A 276 -4.49 -8.32 -3.28
N HIS A 277 -3.78 -9.41 -3.56
CA HIS A 277 -2.67 -9.39 -4.50
C HIS A 277 -2.93 -10.31 -5.70
N ASP A 278 -2.47 -9.87 -6.87
CA ASP A 278 -2.52 -10.61 -8.14
C ASP A 278 -1.10 -10.97 -8.58
N THR A 279 -0.43 -11.85 -7.84
CA THR A 279 0.89 -12.37 -8.23
C THR A 279 0.82 -13.82 -8.69
N ASN A 280 1.88 -14.31 -9.33
CA ASN A 280 1.96 -15.69 -9.81
C ASN A 280 1.73 -16.73 -8.70
N GLU A 281 2.06 -16.39 -7.44
CA GLU A 281 1.92 -17.27 -6.28
C GLU A 281 0.53 -17.23 -5.64
N LYS A 282 -0.34 -16.28 -6.00
CA LYS A 282 -1.60 -15.99 -5.31
C LYS A 282 -2.82 -16.73 -5.89
N LYS A 283 -2.64 -18.01 -6.25
CA LYS A 283 -3.79 -18.83 -6.64
C LYS A 283 -4.87 -18.91 -5.56
N SER A 284 -4.49 -18.82 -4.28
CA SER A 284 -5.45 -18.82 -3.16
C SER A 284 -6.43 -17.63 -3.22
N VAL A 285 -6.03 -16.49 -3.80
CA VAL A 285 -6.92 -15.35 -4.03
C VAL A 285 -7.98 -15.70 -5.07
N VAL A 286 -7.58 -16.33 -6.18
CA VAL A 286 -8.53 -16.82 -7.21
C VAL A 286 -9.57 -17.76 -6.59
N ASP A 287 -9.10 -18.71 -5.76
CA ASP A 287 -9.94 -19.71 -5.13
C ASP A 287 -10.89 -19.10 -4.06
N ALA A 288 -10.44 -18.04 -3.35
CA ALA A 288 -11.23 -17.34 -2.34
C ALA A 288 -12.30 -16.40 -2.93
N LEU A 289 -12.02 -15.81 -4.10
CA LEU A 289 -12.76 -14.67 -4.63
C LEU A 289 -14.28 -14.91 -4.76
N PRO A 290 -14.78 -16.05 -5.25
CA PRO A 290 -16.22 -16.32 -5.30
C PRO A 290 -16.87 -16.23 -3.92
N GLY A 291 -16.29 -16.89 -2.91
CA GLY A 291 -16.83 -16.88 -1.55
C GLY A 291 -16.77 -15.51 -0.89
N VAL A 292 -15.73 -14.71 -1.17
CA VAL A 292 -15.60 -13.32 -0.71
C VAL A 292 -16.71 -12.45 -1.30
N ILE A 293 -16.92 -12.52 -2.62
CA ILE A 293 -17.94 -11.71 -3.30
C ILE A 293 -19.35 -12.11 -2.82
N ASP A 294 -19.64 -13.40 -2.76
CA ASP A 294 -20.94 -13.90 -2.32
C ASP A 294 -21.26 -13.45 -0.89
N HIS A 295 -20.28 -13.55 0.02
CA HIS A 295 -20.46 -13.10 1.40
C HIS A 295 -20.77 -11.59 1.45
N LEU A 296 -19.99 -10.75 0.77
CA LEU A 296 -20.18 -9.31 0.79
C LEU A 296 -21.50 -8.87 0.15
N LYS A 297 -21.94 -9.54 -0.93
CA LYS A 297 -23.27 -9.34 -1.51
C LYS A 297 -24.39 -9.69 -0.52
N GLN A 298 -24.26 -10.79 0.22
CA GLN A 298 -25.21 -11.19 1.27
C GLN A 298 -25.29 -10.18 2.42
N GLN A 299 -24.20 -9.44 2.69
CA GLN A 299 -24.19 -8.33 3.64
C GLN A 299 -24.80 -7.02 3.09
N GLY A 300 -25.25 -7.00 1.86
CA GLY A 300 -25.88 -5.85 1.21
C GLY A 300 -24.91 -4.84 0.62
N TYR A 301 -23.64 -5.18 0.49
CA TYR A 301 -22.67 -4.29 -0.17
C TYR A 301 -22.86 -4.27 -1.69
N GLN A 302 -22.66 -3.09 -2.27
CA GLN A 302 -22.46 -2.88 -3.69
C GLN A 302 -20.98 -2.85 -4.02
N PHE A 303 -20.64 -3.23 -5.27
CA PHE A 303 -19.26 -3.24 -5.73
C PHE A 303 -19.05 -2.17 -6.77
N GLN A 304 -17.97 -1.42 -6.63
CA GLN A 304 -17.57 -0.40 -7.60
C GLN A 304 -16.04 -0.43 -7.79
N PRO A 305 -15.53 -0.08 -8.97
CA PRO A 305 -14.11 0.20 -9.14
C PRO A 305 -13.76 1.56 -8.57
N LEU A 306 -12.51 1.78 -8.17
CA LEU A 306 -12.00 3.08 -7.77
C LEU A 306 -11.90 4.00 -8.99
N THR A 307 -12.25 5.26 -8.78
CA THR A 307 -12.09 6.36 -9.76
C THR A 307 -11.56 7.60 -9.05
N PRO A 308 -11.05 8.61 -9.76
CA PRO A 308 -10.59 9.86 -9.14
C PRO A 308 -11.65 10.59 -8.31
N SER A 309 -12.95 10.36 -8.58
CA SER A 309 -14.06 10.95 -7.84
C SER A 309 -14.40 10.27 -6.52
N VAL A 310 -13.86 9.08 -6.26
CA VAL A 310 -14.05 8.38 -4.99
C VAL A 310 -13.23 9.06 -3.90
N LEU A 311 -13.85 9.33 -2.74
CA LEU A 311 -13.12 9.85 -1.59
C LEU A 311 -12.07 8.82 -1.13
N PRO A 312 -10.76 9.12 -1.15
CA PRO A 312 -9.74 8.16 -0.76
C PRO A 312 -9.85 7.71 0.68
N ILE A 313 -9.41 6.48 0.95
CA ILE A 313 -8.96 6.04 2.26
C ILE A 313 -7.44 6.16 2.22
N VAL A 314 -6.88 6.85 3.20
CA VAL A 314 -5.44 7.11 3.27
C VAL A 314 -4.95 6.79 4.69
N PHE A 315 -3.73 6.31 4.80
CA PHE A 315 -3.11 6.11 6.09
C PHE A 315 -2.87 7.46 6.77
N SER A 316 -3.10 7.50 8.07
CA SER A 316 -2.79 8.66 8.90
C SER A 316 -1.64 8.30 9.83
N TYR A 317 -0.72 9.22 10.04
CA TYR A 317 0.14 9.15 11.20
C TYR A 317 -0.76 9.24 12.44
N ASN A 318 -0.90 8.13 13.15
CA ASN A 318 -1.36 8.22 14.53
C ASN A 318 -0.20 8.84 15.32
N SER A 319 -0.22 10.17 15.47
CA SER A 319 0.43 10.80 16.60
C SER A 319 -0.32 10.28 17.84
N GLN A 320 0.11 9.14 18.36
CA GLN A 320 -0.35 8.75 19.69
C GLN A 320 0.21 9.77 20.64
N THR A 321 -0.68 10.66 21.06
CA THR A 321 -0.54 11.53 22.23
C THR A 321 -0.25 10.71 23.47
#